data_ab078ffda816901523dfd9653144287c
#
_entry.id   ab078ffda816901523dfd9653144287c
#
_cell.length_a   1.000
_cell.length_b   1.000
_cell.length_c   1.000
_cell.angle_alpha   90.00
_cell.angle_beta   90.00
_cell.angle_gamma   90.00
#
_symmetry.space_group_name_H-M   'P 1'
#
loop_
_entity.id
_entity.type
_entity.pdbx_description
1 polymer ?
#
loop_
_entity_poly.entity_id
_entity_poly.type
_entity_poly.pdbx_seq_one_letter_code
_entity_poly.pdbx_strand_id
1 'polypeptide(L)'
;MLDKIIHRWLRIPYALNVHYFSRPEKPKATILLIHGLGASWKTWMPLEPYLPKDTRVIAIDMLGFGNSPKPDWKSYNVHDQAASIVATLRREFINHVDIIIGHSMGSLAAVELAKQYPKLSKSLILCSPPIYYPRVDEKIHHPEKILRALYEFFNSHPRSSKRFLQFADRHNIWPDAGFKADEVTAESFLIALNTAIINQTTMNDITKPTLPIAILSGKLDPLIVERNLKKLAKDHNNITHTSMATQRHEITDKYAKKLSGIMKEHLTVNK
;
A
#
# COMPACT_ATOMS: atom_id res chain seq x y z
N MET A 1 -19.82 -5.70 -21.64
CA MET A 1 -21.05 -6.22 -21.00
C MET A 1 -20.75 -7.32 -19.99
N LEU A 2 -19.98 -8.34 -20.36
CA LEU A 2 -19.61 -9.48 -19.47
C LEU A 2 -18.86 -9.06 -18.21
N ASP A 3 -17.90 -8.14 -18.33
CA ASP A 3 -17.13 -7.58 -17.20
C ASP A 3 -18.03 -6.97 -16.11
N LYS A 4 -19.02 -6.13 -16.51
CA LYS A 4 -19.97 -5.54 -15.57
C LYS A 4 -20.89 -6.60 -14.93
N ILE A 5 -21.25 -7.65 -15.65
CA ILE A 5 -22.04 -8.74 -15.08
C ILE A 5 -21.24 -9.45 -13.99
N ILE A 6 -20.01 -9.85 -14.28
CA ILE A 6 -19.17 -10.61 -13.35
C ILE A 6 -18.80 -9.75 -12.13
N HIS A 7 -18.27 -8.56 -12.35
CA HIS A 7 -17.63 -7.80 -11.29
C HIS A 7 -18.55 -6.82 -10.57
N ARG A 8 -19.61 -6.33 -11.23
CA ARG A 8 -20.57 -5.41 -10.63
C ARG A 8 -21.81 -6.11 -10.10
N TRP A 9 -22.41 -7.04 -10.87
CA TRP A 9 -23.67 -7.71 -10.50
C TRP A 9 -23.40 -8.92 -9.61
N LEU A 10 -22.51 -9.81 -10.01
CA LEU A 10 -22.13 -10.98 -9.21
C LEU A 10 -21.12 -10.65 -8.11
N ARG A 11 -20.60 -9.40 -8.05
CA ARG A 11 -19.65 -8.91 -7.03
C ARG A 11 -18.38 -9.75 -6.92
N ILE A 12 -17.97 -10.43 -8.00
CA ILE A 12 -16.72 -11.18 -8.03
C ILE A 12 -15.57 -10.17 -8.08
N PRO A 13 -14.60 -10.19 -7.14
CA PRO A 13 -13.48 -9.27 -7.16
C PRO A 13 -12.60 -9.47 -8.41
N TYR A 14 -11.96 -8.38 -8.87
CA TYR A 14 -11.02 -8.47 -9.98
C TYR A 14 -9.76 -9.23 -9.57
N ALA A 15 -9.24 -10.05 -10.49
CA ALA A 15 -7.87 -10.53 -10.39
C ALA A 15 -6.90 -9.42 -10.82
N LEU A 16 -5.84 -9.26 -10.06
CA LEU A 16 -4.84 -8.21 -10.23
C LEU A 16 -3.63 -8.73 -11.01
N ASN A 17 -2.85 -7.81 -11.59
CA ASN A 17 -1.57 -8.13 -12.17
C ASN A 17 -0.55 -8.50 -11.08
N VAL A 18 0.21 -9.56 -11.33
CA VAL A 18 1.18 -10.12 -10.39
C VAL A 18 2.58 -10.08 -11.01
N HIS A 19 3.55 -9.61 -10.25
CA HIS A 19 4.97 -9.68 -10.56
C HIS A 19 5.69 -10.52 -9.52
N TYR A 20 6.47 -11.52 -9.97
CA TYR A 20 7.29 -12.34 -9.10
C TYR A 20 8.75 -11.86 -9.13
N PHE A 21 9.24 -11.34 -8.01
CA PHE A 21 10.67 -11.09 -7.81
C PHE A 21 11.44 -12.40 -7.55
N SER A 22 10.79 -13.36 -6.90
CA SER A 22 11.34 -14.69 -6.64
C SER A 22 10.23 -15.72 -6.58
N ARG A 23 10.44 -16.88 -7.23
CA ARG A 23 9.48 -18.00 -7.27
C ARG A 23 10.19 -19.35 -7.19
N PRO A 24 10.84 -19.68 -6.04
CA PRO A 24 11.46 -20.98 -5.88
C PRO A 24 10.39 -22.09 -5.88
N GLU A 25 10.76 -23.30 -6.33
CA GLU A 25 9.85 -24.47 -6.37
C GLU A 25 9.30 -24.83 -4.98
N LYS A 26 10.16 -24.78 -3.96
CA LYS A 26 9.80 -25.05 -2.56
C LYS A 26 10.14 -23.85 -1.69
N PRO A 27 9.29 -22.80 -1.66
CA PRO A 27 9.56 -21.62 -0.88
C PRO A 27 9.46 -21.92 0.62
N LYS A 28 10.45 -21.45 1.39
CA LYS A 28 10.41 -21.52 2.86
C LYS A 28 9.47 -20.49 3.48
N ALA A 29 9.21 -19.40 2.76
CA ALA A 29 8.28 -18.36 3.15
C ALA A 29 7.69 -17.68 1.91
N THR A 30 6.59 -16.96 2.10
CA THR A 30 5.95 -16.14 1.06
C THR A 30 5.78 -14.73 1.55
N ILE A 31 6.21 -13.74 0.76
CA ILE A 31 6.08 -12.31 1.04
C ILE A 31 5.21 -11.68 -0.03
N LEU A 32 4.23 -10.90 0.40
CA LEU A 32 3.38 -10.08 -0.45
C LEU A 32 3.78 -8.61 -0.35
N LEU A 33 4.01 -7.96 -1.49
CA LEU A 33 4.38 -6.55 -1.62
C LEU A 33 3.22 -5.76 -2.25
N ILE A 34 2.78 -4.67 -1.59
CA ILE A 34 1.65 -3.82 -2.01
C ILE A 34 2.13 -2.37 -2.12
N HIS A 35 2.12 -1.82 -3.33
CA HIS A 35 2.60 -0.46 -3.64
C HIS A 35 1.66 0.65 -3.17
N GLY A 36 2.08 1.92 -3.32
CA GLY A 36 1.34 3.13 -2.98
C GLY A 36 0.38 3.63 -4.07
N LEU A 37 -0.27 4.76 -3.80
CA LEU A 37 -1.18 5.45 -4.72
C LEU A 37 -0.45 5.85 -6.00
N GLY A 38 -1.01 5.51 -7.16
CA GLY A 38 -0.48 5.88 -8.47
C GLY A 38 0.74 5.09 -8.93
N ALA A 39 1.24 4.15 -8.11
CA ALA A 39 2.43 3.37 -8.39
C ALA A 39 2.13 1.98 -9.00
N SER A 40 3.12 1.11 -9.04
CA SER A 40 3.03 -0.26 -9.49
C SER A 40 4.05 -1.14 -8.74
N TRP A 41 4.13 -2.43 -9.08
CA TRP A 41 5.15 -3.34 -8.54
C TRP A 41 6.58 -2.78 -8.61
N LYS A 42 6.87 -1.85 -9.53
CA LYS A 42 8.18 -1.21 -9.72
C LYS A 42 8.68 -0.43 -8.49
N THR A 43 7.78 0.01 -7.60
CA THR A 43 8.12 0.60 -6.29
C THR A 43 9.13 -0.26 -5.52
N TRP A 44 9.10 -1.58 -5.72
CA TRP A 44 9.88 -2.55 -4.97
C TRP A 44 11.22 -2.93 -5.60
N MET A 45 11.56 -2.39 -6.79
CA MET A 45 12.84 -2.68 -7.45
C MET A 45 14.07 -2.44 -6.57
N PRO A 46 14.14 -1.36 -5.74
CA PRO A 46 15.28 -1.18 -4.84
C PRO A 46 15.42 -2.28 -3.77
N LEU A 47 14.35 -3.03 -3.47
CA LEU A 47 14.37 -4.13 -2.49
C LEU A 47 14.92 -5.44 -3.09
N GLU A 48 14.87 -5.61 -4.41
CA GLU A 48 15.23 -6.86 -5.09
C GLU A 48 16.59 -7.42 -4.68
N PRO A 49 17.70 -6.61 -4.59
CA PRO A 49 19.02 -7.13 -4.21
C PRO A 49 19.09 -7.70 -2.77
N TYR A 50 18.12 -7.38 -1.94
CA TYR A 50 18.08 -7.73 -0.52
C TYR A 50 17.10 -8.86 -0.19
N LEU A 51 16.40 -9.40 -1.20
CA LEU A 51 15.40 -10.46 -1.01
C LEU A 51 16.06 -11.81 -0.71
N PRO A 52 15.48 -12.63 0.20
CA PRO A 52 15.98 -13.97 0.48
C PRO A 52 15.74 -14.92 -0.72
N LYS A 53 16.74 -15.68 -1.11
CA LYS A 53 16.70 -16.57 -2.31
C LYS A 53 15.68 -17.72 -2.21
N ASP A 54 15.41 -18.21 -1.01
CA ASP A 54 14.51 -19.33 -0.74
C ASP A 54 13.08 -18.89 -0.37
N THR A 55 12.75 -17.62 -0.64
CA THR A 55 11.46 -17.02 -0.32
C THR A 55 10.71 -16.68 -1.61
N ARG A 56 9.44 -17.05 -1.69
CA ARG A 56 8.55 -16.55 -2.74
C ARG A 56 8.24 -15.07 -2.44
N VAL A 57 8.51 -14.19 -3.39
CA VAL A 57 8.22 -12.76 -3.26
C VAL A 57 7.36 -12.30 -4.41
N ILE A 58 6.17 -11.80 -4.06
CA ILE A 58 5.12 -11.41 -4.99
C ILE A 58 4.82 -9.94 -4.79
N ALA A 59 4.85 -9.16 -5.85
CA ALA A 59 4.32 -7.80 -5.88
C ALA A 59 3.04 -7.76 -6.71
N ILE A 60 2.06 -7.01 -6.26
CA ILE A 60 0.77 -6.86 -6.92
C ILE A 60 0.59 -5.41 -7.36
N ASP A 61 0.17 -5.20 -8.61
CA ASP A 61 -0.40 -3.92 -9.02
C ASP A 61 -1.82 -3.83 -8.46
N MET A 62 -2.09 -2.83 -7.62
CA MET A 62 -3.42 -2.67 -7.02
C MET A 62 -4.48 -2.33 -8.06
N LEU A 63 -5.73 -2.61 -7.75
CA LEU A 63 -6.87 -2.27 -8.60
C LEU A 63 -6.87 -0.77 -8.91
N GLY A 64 -6.94 -0.41 -10.20
CA GLY A 64 -6.87 0.97 -10.65
C GLY A 64 -5.47 1.44 -11.07
N PHE A 65 -4.40 0.62 -10.88
CA PHE A 65 -3.00 1.01 -11.07
C PHE A 65 -2.20 -0.04 -11.83
N GLY A 66 -1.02 0.36 -12.33
CA GLY A 66 -0.11 -0.51 -13.06
C GLY A 66 -0.81 -1.21 -14.23
N ASN A 67 -0.62 -2.51 -14.37
CA ASN A 67 -1.26 -3.36 -15.36
C ASN A 67 -2.56 -4.02 -14.86
N SER A 68 -3.03 -3.67 -13.66
CA SER A 68 -4.30 -4.16 -13.14
C SER A 68 -5.52 -3.48 -13.76
N PRO A 69 -6.72 -4.10 -13.70
CA PRO A 69 -7.95 -3.51 -14.21
C PRO A 69 -8.26 -2.14 -13.60
N LYS A 70 -8.85 -1.25 -14.42
CA LYS A 70 -9.19 0.13 -14.04
C LYS A 70 -10.67 0.44 -14.35
N PRO A 71 -11.62 -0.30 -13.72
CA PRO A 71 -13.05 -0.08 -13.98
C PRO A 71 -13.54 1.27 -13.45
N ASP A 72 -14.24 2.03 -14.30
CA ASP A 72 -14.76 3.38 -14.03
C ASP A 72 -15.81 3.46 -12.90
N TRP A 73 -16.37 2.32 -12.50
CA TRP A 73 -17.43 2.20 -11.51
C TRP A 73 -16.97 1.73 -10.12
N LYS A 74 -15.66 1.50 -9.93
CA LYS A 74 -15.11 1.06 -8.63
C LYS A 74 -14.72 2.21 -7.73
N SER A 75 -14.87 2.00 -6.43
CA SER A 75 -14.52 3.00 -5.42
C SER A 75 -13.03 3.01 -5.06
N TYR A 76 -12.27 1.97 -5.44
CA TYR A 76 -10.83 1.83 -5.15
C TYR A 76 -10.45 2.00 -3.68
N ASN A 77 -11.41 1.87 -2.76
CA ASN A 77 -11.15 1.94 -1.33
C ASN A 77 -10.35 0.71 -0.86
N VAL A 78 -9.85 0.75 0.38
CA VAL A 78 -9.02 -0.34 0.93
C VAL A 78 -9.74 -1.69 0.98
N HIS A 79 -11.08 -1.69 1.10
CA HIS A 79 -11.90 -2.90 1.08
C HIS A 79 -11.93 -3.56 -0.31
N ASP A 80 -12.15 -2.77 -1.38
CA ASP A 80 -12.08 -3.25 -2.76
C ASP A 80 -10.68 -3.78 -3.10
N GLN A 81 -9.63 -3.10 -2.61
CA GLN A 81 -8.24 -3.54 -2.77
C GLN A 81 -8.01 -4.89 -2.09
N ALA A 82 -8.39 -5.02 -0.82
CA ALA A 82 -8.23 -6.24 -0.05
C ALA A 82 -8.97 -7.44 -0.70
N ALA A 83 -10.20 -7.25 -1.14
CA ALA A 83 -10.98 -8.29 -1.81
C ALA A 83 -10.31 -8.75 -3.12
N SER A 84 -9.81 -7.81 -3.93
CA SER A 84 -9.12 -8.11 -5.20
C SER A 84 -7.76 -8.80 -4.96
N ILE A 85 -7.01 -8.41 -3.93
CA ILE A 85 -5.75 -9.06 -3.54
C ILE A 85 -6.02 -10.52 -3.15
N VAL A 86 -7.01 -10.80 -2.30
CA VAL A 86 -7.34 -12.15 -1.87
C VAL A 86 -7.80 -13.02 -3.05
N ALA A 87 -8.62 -12.48 -3.94
CA ALA A 87 -9.04 -13.19 -5.16
C ALA A 87 -7.84 -13.54 -6.04
N THR A 88 -6.88 -12.62 -6.15
CA THR A 88 -5.63 -12.83 -6.89
C THR A 88 -4.77 -13.92 -6.27
N LEU A 89 -4.54 -13.86 -4.95
CA LEU A 89 -3.74 -14.86 -4.24
C LEU A 89 -4.35 -16.27 -4.38
N ARG A 90 -5.69 -16.38 -4.29
CA ARG A 90 -6.40 -17.66 -4.51
C ARG A 90 -6.21 -18.19 -5.92
N ARG A 91 -6.24 -17.31 -6.93
CA ARG A 91 -5.97 -17.68 -8.34
C ARG A 91 -4.55 -18.17 -8.54
N GLU A 92 -3.58 -17.61 -7.79
CA GLU A 92 -2.19 -18.04 -7.77
C GLU A 92 -1.93 -19.26 -6.84
N PHE A 93 -2.99 -19.89 -6.30
CA PHE A 93 -2.93 -21.00 -5.34
C PHE A 93 -2.13 -20.68 -4.08
N ILE A 94 -2.23 -19.42 -3.61
CA ILE A 94 -1.57 -18.93 -2.39
C ILE A 94 -2.64 -18.65 -1.34
N ASN A 95 -2.73 -19.54 -0.35
CA ASN A 95 -3.71 -19.46 0.71
C ASN A 95 -3.19 -18.73 1.96
N HIS A 96 -1.86 -18.57 2.06
CA HIS A 96 -1.18 -17.93 3.19
C HIS A 96 0.10 -17.24 2.73
N VAL A 97 0.42 -16.12 3.36
CA VAL A 97 1.68 -15.38 3.22
C VAL A 97 2.30 -15.17 4.60
N ASP A 98 3.63 -15.24 4.72
CA ASP A 98 4.28 -15.04 6.01
C ASP A 98 4.32 -13.57 6.40
N ILE A 99 4.59 -12.68 5.41
CA ILE A 99 4.65 -11.24 5.64
C ILE A 99 3.89 -10.52 4.53
N ILE A 100 3.04 -9.55 4.91
CA ILE A 100 2.51 -8.53 4.00
C ILE A 100 3.29 -7.24 4.22
N ILE A 101 3.89 -6.71 3.15
CA ILE A 101 4.61 -5.44 3.18
C ILE A 101 3.83 -4.44 2.32
N GLY A 102 3.34 -3.38 2.93
CA GLY A 102 2.62 -2.30 2.23
C GLY A 102 3.43 -1.00 2.26
N HIS A 103 3.44 -0.27 1.14
CA HIS A 103 3.99 1.08 1.06
C HIS A 103 2.87 2.11 0.91
N SER A 104 2.92 3.21 1.68
CA SER A 104 1.96 4.30 1.56
C SER A 104 0.51 3.81 1.63
N MET A 105 -0.34 4.06 0.64
CA MET A 105 -1.71 3.53 0.53
C MET A 105 -1.73 1.99 0.62
N GLY A 106 -0.71 1.30 0.12
CA GLY A 106 -0.59 -0.16 0.26
C GLY A 106 -0.49 -0.63 1.71
N SER A 107 0.03 0.21 2.62
CA SER A 107 0.01 -0.06 4.06
C SER A 107 -1.42 -0.07 4.62
N LEU A 108 -2.28 0.83 4.14
CA LEU A 108 -3.69 0.89 4.56
C LEU A 108 -4.45 -0.35 4.06
N ALA A 109 -4.16 -0.79 2.83
CA ALA A 109 -4.70 -2.03 2.28
C ALA A 109 -4.19 -3.27 3.04
N ALA A 110 -2.92 -3.29 3.49
CA ALA A 110 -2.36 -4.36 4.31
C ALA A 110 -3.06 -4.48 5.68
N VAL A 111 -3.36 -3.36 6.33
CA VAL A 111 -4.14 -3.34 7.57
C VAL A 111 -5.56 -3.88 7.34
N GLU A 112 -6.21 -3.47 6.26
CA GLU A 112 -7.55 -3.96 5.90
C GLU A 112 -7.54 -5.47 5.61
N LEU A 113 -6.50 -5.98 4.91
CA LEU A 113 -6.31 -7.42 4.69
C LEU A 113 -6.20 -8.18 6.02
N ALA A 114 -5.36 -7.73 6.94
CA ALA A 114 -5.19 -8.40 8.23
C ALA A 114 -6.47 -8.36 9.09
N LYS A 115 -7.24 -7.28 8.99
CA LYS A 115 -8.54 -7.15 9.68
C LYS A 115 -9.59 -8.12 9.13
N GLN A 116 -9.74 -8.21 7.80
CA GLN A 116 -10.77 -9.04 7.16
C GLN A 116 -10.38 -10.51 7.05
N TYR A 117 -9.08 -10.78 6.87
CA TYR A 117 -8.53 -12.12 6.65
C TYR A 117 -7.43 -12.43 7.66
N PRO A 118 -7.73 -12.55 8.97
CA PRO A 118 -6.73 -12.65 10.03
C PRO A 118 -5.83 -13.89 9.94
N LYS A 119 -6.23 -14.90 9.17
CA LYS A 119 -5.43 -16.12 8.93
C LYS A 119 -4.57 -16.01 7.66
N LEU A 120 -4.64 -14.90 6.91
CA LEU A 120 -3.93 -14.74 5.64
C LEU A 120 -2.43 -14.55 5.87
N SER A 121 -2.03 -13.82 6.91
CA SER A 121 -0.61 -13.53 7.17
C SER A 121 -0.24 -13.66 8.64
N LYS A 122 1.07 -13.87 8.89
CA LYS A 122 1.64 -13.94 10.24
C LYS A 122 2.11 -12.58 10.74
N SER A 123 2.45 -11.64 9.85
CA SER A 123 2.92 -10.31 10.24
C SER A 123 2.74 -9.26 9.15
N LEU A 124 2.76 -7.98 9.55
CA LEU A 124 2.75 -6.83 8.64
C LEU A 124 4.03 -6.01 8.78
N ILE A 125 4.49 -5.45 7.66
CA ILE A 125 5.47 -4.37 7.65
C ILE A 125 4.87 -3.19 6.87
N LEU A 126 4.68 -2.06 7.52
CA LEU A 126 4.06 -0.87 6.97
C LEU A 126 5.14 0.17 6.68
N CYS A 127 5.36 0.45 5.40
CA CYS A 127 6.36 1.39 4.92
C CYS A 127 5.72 2.75 4.63
N SER A 128 6.15 3.79 5.34
CA SER A 128 5.65 5.16 5.19
C SER A 128 4.11 5.25 5.17
N PRO A 129 3.39 4.67 6.18
CA PRO A 129 1.94 4.62 6.18
C PRO A 129 1.33 6.00 6.51
N PRO A 130 0.47 6.59 5.66
CA PRO A 130 -0.19 7.87 5.92
C PRO A 130 -1.40 7.65 6.86
N ILE A 131 -1.15 7.33 8.13
CA ILE A 131 -2.20 7.05 9.12
C ILE A 131 -2.61 8.33 9.83
N TYR A 132 -3.86 8.74 9.63
CA TYR A 132 -4.46 9.95 10.19
C TYR A 132 -5.58 9.59 11.17
N TYR A 133 -5.80 10.44 12.18
CA TYR A 133 -6.95 10.30 13.06
C TYR A 133 -8.25 10.61 12.31
N PRO A 134 -9.33 9.86 12.60
CA PRO A 134 -10.65 10.23 12.12
C PRO A 134 -11.02 11.65 12.60
N ARG A 135 -11.81 12.36 11.80
CA ARG A 135 -12.32 13.70 12.14
C ARG A 135 -13.20 13.64 13.38
N VAL A 136 -12.67 13.93 14.55
CA VAL A 136 -13.48 14.17 15.75
C VAL A 136 -13.22 15.59 16.30
N ASP A 137 -12.05 16.18 16.05
CA ASP A 137 -11.71 17.55 16.47
C ASP A 137 -10.92 18.28 15.39
N GLU A 138 -11.20 19.56 15.23
CA GLU A 138 -10.78 20.55 14.21
C GLU A 138 -9.27 20.64 13.85
N LYS A 139 -8.43 19.75 14.34
CA LYS A 139 -6.98 19.74 14.06
C LYS A 139 -6.62 18.75 12.94
N ILE A 140 -7.04 19.08 11.70
CA ILE A 140 -6.56 18.38 10.51
C ILE A 140 -5.04 18.58 10.43
N HIS A 141 -4.29 17.48 10.35
CA HIS A 141 -2.83 17.53 10.20
C HIS A 141 -2.43 18.15 8.85
N HIS A 142 -1.27 18.82 8.82
CA HIS A 142 -0.78 19.52 7.62
C HIS A 142 -0.72 18.62 6.36
N PRO A 143 -0.23 17.36 6.41
CA PRO A 143 -0.25 16.47 5.25
C PRO A 143 -1.66 16.20 4.71
N GLU A 144 -2.63 15.97 5.59
CA GLU A 144 -4.02 15.72 5.20
C GLU A 144 -4.65 16.95 4.53
N LYS A 145 -4.36 18.17 5.02
CA LYS A 145 -4.82 19.41 4.39
C LYS A 145 -4.33 19.55 2.96
N ILE A 146 -3.04 19.24 2.73
CA ILE A 146 -2.45 19.29 1.39
C ILE A 146 -3.13 18.28 0.47
N LEU A 147 -3.31 17.05 0.92
CA LEU A 147 -3.95 16.00 0.12
C LEU A 147 -5.40 16.33 -0.22
N ARG A 148 -6.15 16.91 0.73
CA ARG A 148 -7.52 17.38 0.50
C ARG A 148 -7.55 18.54 -0.50
N ALA A 149 -6.70 19.54 -0.34
CA ALA A 149 -6.63 20.66 -1.27
C ALA A 149 -6.27 20.21 -2.69
N LEU A 150 -5.34 19.27 -2.84
CA LEU A 150 -5.02 18.64 -4.11
C LEU A 150 -6.23 17.89 -4.71
N TYR A 151 -6.92 17.11 -3.89
CA TYR A 151 -8.12 16.39 -4.33
C TYR A 151 -9.20 17.38 -4.81
N GLU A 152 -9.54 18.39 -4.02
CA GLU A 152 -10.56 19.40 -4.35
C GLU A 152 -10.21 20.14 -5.64
N PHE A 153 -8.94 20.56 -5.78
CA PHE A 153 -8.46 21.23 -6.98
C PHE A 153 -8.60 20.35 -8.23
N PHE A 154 -8.13 19.11 -8.17
CA PHE A 154 -8.17 18.23 -9.33
C PHE A 154 -9.58 17.69 -9.63
N ASN A 155 -10.40 17.49 -8.62
CA ASN A 155 -11.80 17.09 -8.81
C ASN A 155 -12.60 18.21 -9.52
N SER A 156 -12.28 19.47 -9.22
CA SER A 156 -12.88 20.63 -9.89
C SER A 156 -12.32 20.87 -11.30
N HIS A 157 -11.14 20.37 -11.61
CA HIS A 157 -10.42 20.61 -12.87
C HIS A 157 -9.93 19.30 -13.52
N PRO A 158 -10.82 18.43 -14.04
CA PRO A 158 -10.44 17.10 -14.54
C PRO A 158 -9.39 17.10 -15.65
N ARG A 159 -9.43 18.11 -16.54
CA ARG A 159 -8.42 18.25 -17.60
C ARG A 159 -7.03 18.58 -17.05
N SER A 160 -6.97 19.33 -15.96
CA SER A 160 -5.72 19.69 -15.27
C SER A 160 -5.13 18.50 -14.54
N SER A 161 -5.96 17.58 -14.04
CA SER A 161 -5.51 16.35 -13.37
C SER A 161 -4.64 15.48 -14.26
N LYS A 162 -5.10 15.22 -15.50
CA LYS A 162 -4.33 14.43 -16.48
C LYS A 162 -3.00 15.09 -16.82
N ARG A 163 -3.03 16.41 -17.07
CA ARG A 163 -1.81 17.18 -17.38
C ARG A 163 -0.83 17.19 -16.20
N PHE A 164 -1.35 17.31 -14.98
CA PHE A 164 -0.54 17.27 -13.78
C PHE A 164 0.13 15.90 -13.58
N LEU A 165 -0.59 14.79 -13.73
CA LEU A 165 -0.01 13.46 -13.61
C LEU A 165 1.12 13.26 -14.66
N GLN A 166 0.91 13.68 -15.90
CA GLN A 166 1.92 13.64 -16.95
C GLN A 166 3.13 14.53 -16.64
N PHE A 167 2.90 15.72 -16.08
CA PHE A 167 3.95 16.63 -15.65
C PHE A 167 4.73 16.05 -14.46
N ALA A 168 4.04 15.48 -13.47
CA ALA A 168 4.64 14.87 -12.29
C ALA A 168 5.52 13.65 -12.66
N ASP A 169 5.09 12.82 -13.62
CA ASP A 169 5.87 11.71 -14.14
C ASP A 169 7.12 12.21 -14.89
N ARG A 170 6.94 13.15 -15.82
CA ARG A 170 8.04 13.70 -16.63
C ARG A 170 9.15 14.33 -15.78
N HIS A 171 8.79 14.96 -14.67
CA HIS A 171 9.72 15.68 -13.80
C HIS A 171 10.08 14.92 -12.53
N ASN A 172 9.66 13.65 -12.39
CA ASN A 172 9.86 12.82 -11.19
C ASN A 172 9.45 13.55 -9.89
N ILE A 173 8.33 14.28 -9.93
CA ILE A 173 7.83 15.06 -8.77
C ILE A 173 7.05 14.16 -7.82
N TRP A 174 6.46 13.05 -8.33
CA TRP A 174 5.71 12.15 -7.48
C TRP A 174 6.65 11.37 -6.54
N PRO A 175 6.34 11.27 -5.25
CA PRO A 175 7.25 10.69 -4.26
C PRO A 175 7.24 9.14 -4.26
N ASP A 176 7.09 8.51 -5.42
CA ASP A 176 7.19 7.05 -5.58
C ASP A 176 7.82 6.73 -6.95
N ALA A 177 8.94 6.04 -6.93
CA ALA A 177 9.67 5.65 -8.14
C ALA A 177 8.88 4.69 -9.05
N GLY A 178 7.86 4.02 -8.52
CA GLY A 178 6.94 3.16 -9.27
C GLY A 178 5.83 3.91 -10.01
N PHE A 179 5.71 5.23 -9.84
CA PHE A 179 4.69 6.03 -10.51
C PHE A 179 4.98 6.18 -12.01
N LYS A 180 3.97 5.91 -12.83
CA LYS A 180 3.96 6.17 -14.28
C LYS A 180 2.58 6.67 -14.71
N ALA A 181 2.54 7.84 -15.35
CA ALA A 181 1.29 8.50 -15.71
C ALA A 181 0.46 7.74 -16.75
N ASP A 182 1.06 6.89 -17.57
CA ASP A 182 0.39 6.01 -18.52
C ASP A 182 -0.16 4.73 -17.89
N GLU A 183 0.33 4.35 -16.70
CA GLU A 183 -0.15 3.21 -15.91
C GLU A 183 -1.31 3.60 -14.96
N VAL A 184 -1.76 4.88 -14.95
CA VAL A 184 -2.75 5.44 -14.03
C VAL A 184 -3.79 6.24 -14.81
N THR A 185 -5.07 6.09 -14.49
CA THR A 185 -6.09 7.05 -14.92
C THR A 185 -6.23 8.16 -13.88
N ALA A 186 -6.49 9.40 -14.32
CA ALA A 186 -6.75 10.49 -13.38
C ALA A 186 -7.94 10.18 -12.47
N GLU A 187 -8.93 9.47 -13.00
CA GLU A 187 -10.13 9.06 -12.28
C GLU A 187 -9.80 8.04 -11.18
N SER A 188 -9.11 6.92 -11.50
CA SER A 188 -8.73 5.92 -10.49
C SER A 188 -7.84 6.51 -9.40
N PHE A 189 -6.93 7.42 -9.78
CA PHE A 189 -6.07 8.13 -8.83
C PHE A 189 -6.86 8.99 -7.85
N LEU A 190 -7.77 9.84 -8.35
CA LEU A 190 -8.55 10.75 -7.52
C LEU A 190 -9.56 10.01 -6.63
N ILE A 191 -10.22 8.98 -7.17
CA ILE A 191 -11.15 8.18 -6.39
C ILE A 191 -10.39 7.46 -5.25
N ALA A 192 -9.27 6.81 -5.55
CA ALA A 192 -8.47 6.12 -4.53
C ALA A 192 -7.87 7.09 -3.49
N LEU A 193 -7.39 8.28 -3.91
CA LEU A 193 -6.93 9.32 -2.98
C LEU A 193 -8.03 9.69 -1.98
N ASN A 194 -9.24 9.90 -2.47
CA ASN A 194 -10.38 10.27 -1.62
C ASN A 194 -10.83 9.12 -0.72
N THR A 195 -11.04 7.93 -1.28
CA THR A 195 -11.70 6.83 -0.58
C THR A 195 -10.76 5.99 0.28
N ALA A 196 -9.51 5.81 -0.15
CA ALA A 196 -8.53 5.02 0.58
C ALA A 196 -7.66 5.84 1.54
N ILE A 197 -7.32 7.11 1.21
CA ILE A 197 -6.41 7.91 2.03
C ILE A 197 -7.16 8.99 2.82
N ILE A 198 -7.95 9.84 2.16
CA ILE A 198 -8.59 10.97 2.83
C ILE A 198 -9.69 10.52 3.80
N ASN A 199 -10.51 9.55 3.40
CA ASN A 199 -11.62 9.03 4.20
C ASN A 199 -11.30 7.67 4.85
N GLN A 200 -10.04 7.46 5.23
CA GLN A 200 -9.58 6.23 5.85
C GLN A 200 -10.09 6.01 7.26
N THR A 201 -10.16 4.75 7.67
CA THR A 201 -10.46 4.33 9.04
C THR A 201 -9.28 3.61 9.70
N THR A 202 -8.11 3.64 9.06
CA THR A 202 -6.93 2.81 9.41
C THR A 202 -6.44 3.03 10.84
N MET A 203 -6.53 4.26 11.37
CA MET A 203 -6.15 4.53 12.76
C MET A 203 -6.93 3.65 13.77
N ASN A 204 -8.22 3.40 13.50
CA ASN A 204 -9.05 2.52 14.34
C ASN A 204 -8.89 1.05 13.96
N ASP A 205 -8.58 0.77 12.70
CA ASP A 205 -8.52 -0.59 12.17
C ASP A 205 -7.20 -1.29 12.47
N ILE A 206 -6.08 -0.54 12.57
CA ILE A 206 -4.74 -1.10 12.82
C ILE A 206 -4.61 -1.76 14.20
N THR A 207 -5.49 -1.45 15.13
CA THR A 207 -5.51 -2.02 16.48
C THR A 207 -6.27 -3.35 16.57
N LYS A 208 -7.00 -3.74 15.51
CA LYS A 208 -7.81 -4.97 15.48
C LYS A 208 -7.00 -6.25 15.24
N PRO A 209 -6.00 -6.27 14.31
CA PRO A 209 -5.13 -7.42 14.15
C PRO A 209 -4.23 -7.64 15.36
N THR A 210 -4.12 -8.92 15.80
CA THR A 210 -3.24 -9.30 16.93
C THR A 210 -1.83 -9.71 16.51
N LEU A 211 -1.61 -9.83 15.19
CA LEU A 211 -0.30 -10.19 14.62
C LEU A 211 0.73 -9.06 14.81
N PRO A 212 2.03 -9.35 14.78
CA PRO A 212 3.10 -8.36 14.85
C PRO A 212 3.05 -7.39 13.67
N ILE A 213 3.17 -6.09 13.96
CA ILE A 213 3.18 -4.99 12.98
C ILE A 213 4.46 -4.17 13.18
N ALA A 214 5.32 -4.14 12.16
CA ALA A 214 6.44 -3.21 12.14
C ALA A 214 6.13 -2.01 11.24
N ILE A 215 6.36 -0.80 11.73
CA ILE A 215 6.21 0.44 10.98
C ILE A 215 7.60 1.00 10.71
N LEU A 216 7.93 1.26 9.44
CA LEU A 216 9.15 1.93 9.01
C LEU A 216 8.78 3.23 8.31
N SER A 217 9.31 4.38 8.77
CA SER A 217 9.01 5.69 8.17
C SER A 217 10.23 6.59 8.09
N GLY A 218 10.15 7.61 7.24
CA GLY A 218 11.14 8.66 7.12
C GLY A 218 10.75 9.92 7.90
N LYS A 219 11.71 10.56 8.60
CA LYS A 219 11.45 11.84 9.30
C LYS A 219 11.22 13.01 8.33
N LEU A 220 11.72 12.92 7.11
CA LEU A 220 11.54 13.96 6.09
C LEU A 220 10.39 13.65 5.13
N ASP A 221 9.56 12.68 5.47
CA ASP A 221 8.39 12.31 4.69
C ASP A 221 7.23 13.30 4.95
N PRO A 222 6.83 14.09 3.94
CA PRO A 222 5.81 15.13 4.12
C PRO A 222 4.39 14.57 4.26
N LEU A 223 4.18 13.27 3.96
CA LEU A 223 2.87 12.63 4.01
C LEU A 223 2.62 11.90 5.33
N ILE A 224 3.62 11.83 6.21
CA ILE A 224 3.55 11.07 7.46
C ILE A 224 3.35 11.99 8.66
N VAL A 225 2.46 11.58 9.55
CA VAL A 225 2.33 12.19 10.88
C VAL A 225 3.05 11.31 11.89
N GLU A 226 4.36 11.53 12.04
CA GLU A 226 5.24 10.69 12.87
C GLU A 226 4.74 10.52 14.32
N ARG A 227 4.11 11.56 14.87
CA ARG A 227 3.50 11.50 16.21
C ARG A 227 2.43 10.42 16.32
N ASN A 228 1.63 10.22 15.27
CA ASN A 228 0.59 9.18 15.26
C ASN A 228 1.24 7.78 15.30
N LEU A 229 2.30 7.57 14.51
CA LEU A 229 3.00 6.29 14.44
C LEU A 229 3.71 5.96 15.76
N LYS A 230 4.36 6.94 16.38
CA LYS A 230 4.97 6.80 17.71
C LYS A 230 3.92 6.46 18.80
N LYS A 231 2.75 7.11 18.73
CA LYS A 231 1.67 6.83 19.66
C LYS A 231 1.14 5.41 19.50
N LEU A 232 0.91 4.95 18.28
CA LEU A 232 0.50 3.57 18.00
C LEU A 232 1.49 2.55 18.59
N ALA A 233 2.79 2.72 18.34
CA ALA A 233 3.81 1.83 18.87
C ALA A 233 3.96 1.89 20.39
N LYS A 234 3.63 3.03 21.03
CA LYS A 234 3.62 3.16 22.49
C LYS A 234 2.41 2.47 23.12
N ASP A 235 1.25 2.59 22.49
CA ASP A 235 -0.03 2.16 23.07
C ASP A 235 -0.35 0.69 22.77
N HIS A 236 0.39 0.03 21.84
CA HIS A 236 0.11 -1.35 21.41
C HIS A 236 1.40 -2.19 21.36
N ASN A 237 1.48 -3.23 22.19
CA ASN A 237 2.67 -4.09 22.33
C ASN A 237 3.02 -4.89 21.07
N ASN A 238 2.06 -5.13 20.18
CA ASN A 238 2.29 -5.82 18.90
C ASN A 238 2.71 -4.87 17.76
N ILE A 239 2.83 -3.56 18.01
CA ILE A 239 3.23 -2.56 17.02
C ILE A 239 4.60 -1.99 17.39
N THR A 240 5.54 -2.02 16.46
CA THR A 240 6.85 -1.37 16.57
C THR A 240 6.99 -0.25 15.56
N HIS A 241 7.76 0.79 15.86
CA HIS A 241 8.03 1.89 14.94
C HIS A 241 9.52 2.21 14.86
N THR A 242 10.05 2.20 13.65
CA THR A 242 11.41 2.63 13.32
C THR A 242 11.36 3.86 12.42
N SER A 243 12.05 4.93 12.81
CA SER A 243 12.11 6.18 12.04
C SER A 243 13.52 6.41 11.49
N MET A 244 13.62 6.70 10.18
CA MET A 244 14.89 6.97 9.48
C MET A 244 15.11 8.48 9.34
N ALA A 245 16.20 9.02 9.88
CA ALA A 245 16.43 10.45 10.04
C ALA A 245 16.40 11.27 8.73
N THR A 246 16.92 10.73 7.63
CA THR A 246 17.11 11.44 6.35
C THR A 246 16.24 10.93 5.21
N GLN A 247 15.30 10.03 5.51
CA GLN A 247 14.46 9.38 4.51
C GLN A 247 13.20 10.21 4.24
N ARG A 248 12.82 10.29 2.96
CA ARG A 248 11.54 10.81 2.47
C ARG A 248 10.54 9.68 2.26
N HIS A 249 9.55 9.89 1.39
CA HIS A 249 8.45 8.95 1.18
C HIS A 249 8.83 7.73 0.33
N GLU A 250 9.74 7.90 -0.63
CA GLU A 250 10.15 6.87 -1.60
C GLU A 250 10.96 5.74 -0.96
N ILE A 251 10.88 4.54 -1.55
CA ILE A 251 11.72 3.39 -1.20
C ILE A 251 13.06 3.52 -1.94
N THR A 252 14.04 4.12 -1.26
CA THR A 252 15.44 4.19 -1.73
C THR A 252 16.20 2.91 -1.40
N ASP A 253 17.40 2.73 -1.95
CA ASP A 253 18.30 1.63 -1.58
C ASP A 253 18.57 1.56 -0.07
N LYS A 254 18.82 2.71 0.57
CA LYS A 254 18.99 2.80 2.03
C LYS A 254 17.74 2.34 2.79
N TYR A 255 16.55 2.71 2.30
CA TYR A 255 15.29 2.28 2.87
C TYR A 255 15.10 0.77 2.70
N ALA A 256 15.35 0.25 1.50
CA ALA A 256 15.25 -1.18 1.17
C ALA A 256 16.19 -2.04 2.03
N LYS A 257 17.43 -1.59 2.24
CA LYS A 257 18.39 -2.25 3.14
C LYS A 257 17.89 -2.32 4.59
N LYS A 258 17.30 -1.22 5.11
CA LYS A 258 16.72 -1.22 6.47
C LYS A 258 15.49 -2.12 6.54
N LEU A 259 14.62 -2.04 5.53
CA LEU A 259 13.43 -2.89 5.39
C LEU A 259 13.80 -4.38 5.38
N SER A 260 14.86 -4.76 4.65
CA SER A 260 15.31 -6.16 4.59
C SER A 260 15.76 -6.71 5.95
N GLY A 261 16.32 -5.86 6.83
CA GLY A 261 16.63 -6.23 8.21
C GLY A 261 15.38 -6.59 8.99
N ILE A 262 14.38 -5.71 8.98
CA ILE A 262 13.09 -5.93 9.65
C ILE A 262 12.39 -7.17 9.08
N MET A 263 12.41 -7.35 7.77
CA MET A 263 11.84 -8.52 7.09
C MET A 263 12.47 -9.84 7.58
N LYS A 264 13.80 -9.89 7.74
CA LYS A 264 14.51 -11.07 8.26
C LYS A 264 14.13 -11.37 9.71
N GLU A 265 14.00 -10.35 10.56
CA GLU A 265 13.53 -10.50 11.94
C GLU A 265 12.13 -11.13 11.96
N HIS A 266 11.19 -10.64 11.16
CA HIS A 266 9.83 -11.19 11.07
C HIS A 266 9.78 -12.61 10.51
N LEU A 267 10.69 -12.99 9.60
CA LEU A 267 10.78 -14.36 9.08
C LEU A 267 11.35 -15.35 10.12
N THR A 268 12.17 -14.88 11.07
CA THR A 268 12.76 -15.75 12.11
C THR A 268 11.86 -15.95 13.32
N VAL A 269 11.14 -14.92 13.74
CA VAL A 269 10.20 -14.98 14.88
C VAL A 269 8.99 -15.88 14.59
N ASN A 270 8.64 -16.04 13.32
CA ASN A 270 7.45 -16.79 12.85
C ASN A 270 7.75 -18.27 12.50
N LYS A 271 8.96 -18.76 12.80
CA LYS A 271 9.31 -20.19 12.72
C LYS A 271 8.93 -20.88 14.02
#